data_febdd501a9cfa4324e3ce3b8d4e9dc61
#
_entry.id   febdd501a9cfa4324e3ce3b8d4e9dc61
#
_cell.length_a   1.000
_cell.length_b   1.000
_cell.length_c   1.000
_cell.angle_alpha   90.00
_cell.angle_beta   90.00
_cell.angle_gamma   90.00
#
_symmetry.space_group_name_H-M   'P 1'
#
loop_
_entity.id
_entity.type
_entity.pdbx_description
1 polymer ?
#
loop_
_entity_poly.entity_id
_entity_poly.type
_entity_poly.pdbx_seq_one_letter_code
_entity_poly.pdbx_strand_id
1 'polypeptide(L)'
;MGAQLVKNKIKNDGEGLMGIVLGTDDLEAVRNKLIALGYSLPSQSNGEGINTNNNSKRSWINQFLPVELTRGLFSFIIQHKEGNLPEAMMFSDNPVKKLDHVVIKTNDADSFIEIYNEIFKIRLALDKFIETWKRRILFFKLNKTIIEVIEEKDKNETPEDKLGGLAWEVEDIVKKRDELLASGIDISEIKKGVKENTLVMTVKCHTHSVPTLFIQHV
;
A
#
# COMPACT_ATOMS: atom_id res chain seq x y z
N MET A 1 -13.68 -9.35 15.79
CA MET A 1 -12.67 -10.04 14.96
C MET A 1 -11.48 -9.13 14.62
N GLY A 2 -11.66 -7.97 14.01
CA GLY A 2 -10.56 -7.08 13.59
C GLY A 2 -9.63 -6.62 14.72
N ALA A 3 -10.16 -6.18 15.86
CA ALA A 3 -9.34 -5.72 16.99
C ALA A 3 -8.39 -6.81 17.53
N GLN A 4 -8.83 -8.08 17.56
CA GLN A 4 -7.98 -9.18 18.00
C GLN A 4 -6.85 -9.46 17.01
N LEU A 5 -7.14 -9.35 15.71
CA LEU A 5 -6.17 -9.54 14.64
C LEU A 5 -5.06 -8.49 14.71
N VAL A 6 -5.41 -7.21 14.91
CA VAL A 6 -4.45 -6.12 15.12
C VAL A 6 -3.62 -6.34 16.38
N LYS A 7 -4.23 -6.70 17.51
CA LYS A 7 -3.51 -7.01 18.76
C LYS A 7 -2.51 -8.14 18.58
N ASN A 8 -2.90 -9.21 17.90
CA ASN A 8 -2.01 -10.34 17.64
C ASN A 8 -0.84 -9.93 16.73
N LYS A 9 -1.10 -9.14 15.69
CA LYS A 9 -0.05 -8.62 14.79
C LYS A 9 0.97 -7.77 15.56
N ILE A 10 0.50 -6.80 16.34
CA ILE A 10 1.39 -5.94 17.14
C ILE A 10 2.20 -6.78 18.14
N LYS A 11 1.59 -7.78 18.77
CA LYS A 11 2.28 -8.65 19.73
C LYS A 11 3.37 -9.51 19.09
N ASN A 12 3.13 -10.02 17.87
CA ASN A 12 4.01 -10.98 17.22
C ASN A 12 5.09 -10.29 16.38
N ASP A 13 4.73 -9.22 15.65
CA ASP A 13 5.58 -8.60 14.64
C ASP A 13 5.97 -7.15 15.01
N GLY A 14 5.41 -6.60 16.09
CA GLY A 14 5.63 -5.21 16.47
C GLY A 14 4.81 -4.22 15.64
N GLU A 15 5.21 -2.95 15.70
CA GLU A 15 4.63 -1.87 14.90
C GLU A 15 5.07 -1.97 13.43
N GLY A 16 4.22 -1.50 12.52
CA GLY A 16 4.52 -1.49 11.09
C GLY A 16 3.28 -1.63 10.22
N LEU A 17 3.49 -1.79 8.92
CA LEU A 17 2.42 -2.07 7.98
C LEU A 17 1.88 -3.48 8.21
N MET A 18 0.56 -3.59 8.28
CA MET A 18 -0.11 -4.86 8.55
C MET A 18 -0.53 -5.60 7.30
N GLY A 19 -1.01 -4.88 6.29
CA GLY A 19 -1.54 -5.49 5.07
C GLY A 19 -1.94 -4.45 4.04
N ILE A 20 -2.47 -4.93 2.92
CA ILE A 20 -2.98 -4.10 1.82
C ILE A 20 -4.45 -4.40 1.57
N VAL A 21 -5.23 -3.35 1.32
CA VAL A 21 -6.65 -3.45 0.99
C VAL A 21 -6.88 -2.90 -0.40
N LEU A 22 -7.46 -3.72 -1.28
CA LEU A 22 -7.80 -3.33 -2.64
C LEU A 22 -9.30 -3.03 -2.74
N GLY A 23 -9.63 -1.86 -3.28
CA GLY A 23 -11.02 -1.46 -3.52
C GLY A 23 -11.55 -2.02 -4.84
N THR A 24 -12.83 -2.37 -4.88
CA THR A 24 -13.56 -2.75 -6.10
C THR A 24 -14.99 -2.23 -6.04
N ASP A 25 -15.57 -2.00 -7.21
CA ASP A 25 -17.00 -1.68 -7.36
C ASP A 25 -17.87 -2.94 -7.51
N ASP A 26 -17.24 -4.10 -7.82
CA ASP A 26 -17.92 -5.39 -8.00
C ASP A 26 -17.12 -6.52 -7.33
N LEU A 27 -17.40 -6.72 -6.05
CA LEU A 27 -16.75 -7.77 -5.26
C LEU A 27 -17.17 -9.18 -5.71
N GLU A 28 -18.42 -9.33 -6.16
CA GLU A 28 -18.94 -10.63 -6.57
C GLU A 28 -18.28 -11.13 -7.86
N ALA A 29 -18.05 -10.23 -8.83
CA ALA A 29 -17.31 -10.57 -10.04
C ALA A 29 -15.87 -11.01 -9.73
N VAL A 30 -15.18 -10.31 -8.82
CA VAL A 30 -13.82 -10.71 -8.38
C VAL A 30 -13.86 -12.06 -7.68
N ARG A 31 -14.81 -12.29 -6.79
CA ARG A 31 -14.99 -13.53 -6.07
C ARG A 31 -15.22 -14.72 -7.01
N ASN A 32 -16.17 -14.58 -7.94
CA ASN A 32 -16.49 -15.62 -8.92
C ASN A 32 -15.28 -15.96 -9.81
N LYS A 33 -14.51 -14.97 -10.20
CA LYS A 33 -13.26 -15.18 -10.95
C LYS A 33 -12.25 -16.00 -10.15
N LEU A 34 -12.02 -15.67 -8.88
CA LEU A 34 -11.07 -16.39 -8.02
C LEU A 34 -11.52 -17.83 -7.80
N ILE A 35 -12.81 -18.07 -7.57
CA ILE A 35 -13.37 -19.42 -7.45
C ILE A 35 -13.19 -20.22 -8.75
N ALA A 36 -13.44 -19.61 -9.90
CA ALA A 36 -13.24 -20.24 -11.20
C ALA A 36 -11.76 -20.61 -11.48
N LEU A 37 -10.82 -19.87 -10.87
CA LEU A 37 -9.38 -20.18 -10.89
C LEU A 37 -8.97 -21.24 -9.85
N GLY A 38 -9.92 -21.78 -9.06
CA GLY A 38 -9.69 -22.85 -8.10
C GLY A 38 -9.32 -22.38 -6.69
N TYR A 39 -9.37 -21.09 -6.38
CA TYR A 39 -9.09 -20.60 -5.03
C TYR A 39 -10.26 -20.85 -4.08
N SER A 40 -9.93 -21.38 -2.89
CA SER A 40 -10.90 -21.51 -1.79
C SER A 40 -10.98 -20.18 -1.02
N LEU A 41 -12.13 -19.53 -1.06
CA LEU A 41 -12.35 -18.25 -0.42
C LEU A 41 -13.12 -18.37 0.90
N PRO A 42 -12.69 -17.71 1.97
CA PRO A 42 -13.47 -17.62 3.20
C PRO A 42 -14.78 -16.86 2.96
N SER A 43 -15.71 -16.97 3.92
CA SER A 43 -16.95 -16.21 3.88
C SER A 43 -16.67 -14.70 3.87
N GLN A 44 -17.51 -13.97 3.15
CA GLN A 44 -17.49 -12.51 3.18
C GLN A 44 -17.84 -12.01 4.59
N SER A 45 -17.36 -10.81 4.92
CA SER A 45 -17.69 -10.12 6.16
C SER A 45 -18.22 -8.72 5.89
N ASN A 46 -19.25 -8.33 6.61
CA ASN A 46 -19.78 -6.97 6.57
C ASN A 46 -19.08 -6.09 7.59
N GLY A 47 -18.89 -4.84 7.24
CA GLY A 47 -18.38 -3.81 8.12
C GLY A 47 -19.29 -2.58 8.11
N GLU A 48 -19.35 -1.91 9.24
CA GLU A 48 -20.07 -0.65 9.42
C GLU A 48 -19.20 0.35 10.19
N GLY A 49 -19.37 1.62 9.89
CA GLY A 49 -18.71 2.71 10.60
C GLY A 49 -19.68 3.88 10.80
N ILE A 50 -19.59 4.51 11.95
CA ILE A 50 -20.37 5.69 12.29
C ILE A 50 -19.40 6.82 12.60
N ASN A 51 -19.56 7.97 11.94
CA ASN A 51 -18.86 9.18 12.28
C ASN A 51 -19.53 9.80 13.52
N THR A 52 -18.81 9.81 14.64
CA THR A 52 -19.33 10.31 15.92
C THR A 52 -19.63 11.80 15.94
N ASN A 53 -19.06 12.58 14.99
CA ASN A 53 -19.26 14.03 14.96
C ASN A 53 -20.57 14.43 14.26
N ASN A 54 -21.03 13.66 13.28
CA ASN A 54 -22.20 13.99 12.47
C ASN A 54 -23.18 12.82 12.29
N ASN A 55 -22.95 11.69 12.96
CA ASN A 55 -23.74 10.46 12.89
C ASN A 55 -23.89 9.87 11.47
N SER A 56 -23.08 10.31 10.51
CA SER A 56 -23.09 9.69 9.17
C SER A 56 -22.62 8.23 9.26
N LYS A 57 -23.31 7.36 8.54
CA LYS A 57 -23.05 5.92 8.50
C LYS A 57 -22.35 5.55 7.21
N ARG A 58 -21.54 4.52 7.29
CA ARG A 58 -20.86 3.91 6.16
C ARG A 58 -20.87 2.39 6.31
N SER A 59 -21.14 1.67 5.22
CA SER A 59 -21.13 0.22 5.19
C SER A 59 -20.29 -0.32 4.04
N TRP A 60 -19.73 -1.51 4.22
CA TRP A 60 -18.91 -2.18 3.22
C TRP A 60 -18.93 -3.70 3.40
N ILE A 61 -18.52 -4.41 2.35
CA ILE A 61 -18.30 -5.86 2.38
C ILE A 61 -16.82 -6.12 2.12
N ASN A 62 -16.24 -7.07 2.85
CA ASN A 62 -14.86 -7.53 2.70
C ASN A 62 -14.81 -8.97 2.23
N GLN A 63 -13.86 -9.28 1.35
CA GLN A 63 -13.43 -10.62 0.99
C GLN A 63 -11.95 -10.78 1.33
N PHE A 64 -11.65 -11.56 2.36
CA PHE A 64 -10.27 -11.92 2.66
C PHE A 64 -9.70 -12.83 1.58
N LEU A 65 -8.44 -12.61 1.23
CA LEU A 65 -7.74 -13.39 0.23
C LEU A 65 -6.96 -14.54 0.89
N PRO A 66 -6.90 -15.71 0.26
CA PRO A 66 -6.16 -16.85 0.80
C PRO A 66 -4.64 -16.60 0.69
N VAL A 67 -3.89 -17.21 1.60
CA VAL A 67 -2.42 -17.05 1.72
C VAL A 67 -1.71 -17.48 0.44
N GLU A 68 -2.22 -18.50 -0.24
CA GLU A 68 -1.68 -19.01 -1.49
C GLU A 68 -1.69 -17.95 -2.60
N LEU A 69 -2.74 -17.11 -2.64
CA LEU A 69 -2.87 -16.02 -3.59
C LEU A 69 -2.03 -14.81 -3.19
N THR A 70 -1.91 -14.53 -1.89
CA THR A 70 -1.24 -13.33 -1.38
C THR A 70 0.22 -13.55 -0.98
N ARG A 71 0.69 -14.79 -1.05
CA ARG A 71 2.07 -15.19 -0.73
C ARG A 71 2.56 -14.66 0.62
N GLY A 72 1.68 -14.78 1.63
CA GLY A 72 1.95 -14.34 3.00
C GLY A 72 1.58 -12.90 3.31
N LEU A 73 1.30 -12.05 2.31
CA LEU A 73 0.85 -10.68 2.54
C LEU A 73 -0.62 -10.67 3.01
N PHE A 74 -0.87 -10.16 4.21
CA PHE A 74 -2.25 -10.01 4.68
C PHE A 74 -3.03 -9.05 3.76
N SER A 75 -4.05 -9.57 3.08
CA SER A 75 -4.78 -8.80 2.08
C SER A 75 -6.25 -9.15 2.04
N PHE A 76 -7.07 -8.16 1.74
CA PHE A 76 -8.48 -8.35 1.43
C PHE A 76 -8.96 -7.32 0.40
N ILE A 77 -10.10 -7.64 -0.20
CA ILE A 77 -10.78 -6.76 -1.14
C ILE A 77 -11.98 -6.15 -0.43
N ILE A 78 -12.22 -4.86 -0.63
CA ILE A 78 -13.32 -4.11 -0.04
C ILE A 78 -14.22 -3.53 -1.13
N GLN A 79 -15.53 -3.67 -0.95
CA GLN A 79 -16.54 -2.94 -1.70
C GLN A 79 -17.35 -2.07 -0.76
N HIS A 80 -17.28 -0.74 -0.93
CA HIS A 80 -18.15 0.19 -0.21
C HIS A 80 -19.58 0.08 -0.74
N LYS A 81 -20.56 0.03 0.16
CA LYS A 81 -21.98 -0.10 -0.17
C LYS A 81 -22.73 1.20 0.06
N GLU A 82 -22.56 1.82 1.20
CA GLU A 82 -23.24 3.04 1.59
C GLU A 82 -22.29 4.04 2.24
N GLY A 83 -22.58 5.32 2.07
CA GLY A 83 -21.80 6.42 2.64
C GLY A 83 -20.46 6.64 1.97
N ASN A 84 -19.89 7.82 2.20
CA ASN A 84 -18.61 8.23 1.67
C ASN A 84 -17.53 8.23 2.77
N LEU A 85 -16.27 8.10 2.38
CA LEU A 85 -15.16 8.42 3.25
C LEU A 85 -15.23 9.92 3.59
N PRO A 86 -14.98 10.32 4.85
CA PRO A 86 -14.93 11.74 5.19
C PRO A 86 -13.85 12.43 4.37
N GLU A 87 -14.11 13.66 3.98
CA GLU A 87 -13.10 14.50 3.36
C GLU A 87 -11.95 14.77 4.36
N ALA A 88 -10.73 14.78 3.85
CA ALA A 88 -9.58 15.12 4.67
C ALA A 88 -9.64 16.60 5.07
N MET A 89 -9.53 16.89 6.37
CA MET A 89 -9.33 18.25 6.84
C MET A 89 -7.87 18.64 6.60
N MET A 90 -7.67 19.78 5.94
CA MET A 90 -6.34 20.31 5.66
C MET A 90 -5.89 21.19 6.83
N PHE A 91 -4.83 20.80 7.52
CA PHE A 91 -4.27 21.51 8.67
C PHE A 91 -2.94 22.22 8.38
N SER A 92 -2.49 22.20 7.13
CA SER A 92 -1.21 22.76 6.72
C SER A 92 -1.37 23.45 5.36
N ASP A 93 -0.59 24.51 5.13
CA ASP A 93 -0.50 25.21 3.84
C ASP A 93 0.27 24.38 2.79
N ASN A 94 0.92 23.30 3.20
CA ASN A 94 1.60 22.34 2.33
C ASN A 94 1.22 20.89 2.74
N PRO A 95 -0.04 20.51 2.54
CA PRO A 95 -0.52 19.19 2.96
C PRO A 95 0.09 18.08 2.11
N VAL A 96 -0.01 16.85 2.61
CA VAL A 96 0.18 15.65 1.79
C VAL A 96 -0.94 15.59 0.76
N LYS A 97 -0.58 15.47 -0.52
CA LYS A 97 -1.56 15.40 -1.63
C LYS A 97 -2.23 14.05 -1.72
N LYS A 98 -1.43 12.98 -1.66
CA LYS A 98 -1.88 11.58 -1.78
C LYS A 98 -0.80 10.59 -1.37
N LEU A 99 -1.18 9.33 -1.21
CA LEU A 99 -0.25 8.23 -1.26
C LEU A 99 0.24 8.05 -2.70
N ASP A 100 1.52 8.34 -2.96
CA ASP A 100 2.12 8.17 -4.29
C ASP A 100 2.31 6.68 -4.61
N HIS A 101 3.00 5.96 -3.73
CA HIS A 101 3.15 4.53 -3.87
C HIS A 101 3.27 3.80 -2.53
N VAL A 102 2.90 2.53 -2.55
CA VAL A 102 3.23 1.54 -1.53
C VAL A 102 4.32 0.63 -2.09
N VAL A 103 5.33 0.34 -1.27
CA VAL A 103 6.40 -0.59 -1.65
C VAL A 103 6.05 -2.00 -1.18
N ILE A 104 6.18 -2.98 -2.07
CA ILE A 104 6.11 -4.41 -1.75
C ILE A 104 7.45 -5.04 -2.17
N LYS A 105 8.02 -5.82 -1.29
CA LYS A 105 9.19 -6.64 -1.55
C LYS A 105 8.72 -8.05 -1.87
N THR A 106 9.26 -8.62 -2.94
CA THR A 106 8.95 -9.99 -3.38
C THR A 106 10.24 -10.75 -3.68
N ASN A 107 10.23 -12.05 -3.50
CA ASN A 107 11.31 -12.92 -4.00
C ASN A 107 10.97 -13.59 -5.35
N ASP A 108 9.77 -13.31 -5.92
CA ASP A 108 9.29 -13.86 -7.19
C ASP A 108 8.41 -12.83 -7.93
N ALA A 109 9.07 -11.99 -8.73
CA ALA A 109 8.43 -10.92 -9.48
C ALA A 109 7.51 -11.46 -10.60
N ASP A 110 7.81 -12.61 -11.20
CA ASP A 110 7.01 -13.16 -12.30
C ASP A 110 5.65 -13.62 -11.80
N SER A 111 5.59 -14.39 -10.69
CA SER A 111 4.31 -14.74 -10.06
C SER A 111 3.56 -13.51 -9.52
N PHE A 112 4.28 -12.46 -9.08
CA PHE A 112 3.64 -11.20 -8.71
C PHE A 112 2.92 -10.56 -9.90
N ILE A 113 3.54 -10.56 -11.09
CA ILE A 113 2.91 -10.06 -12.33
C ILE A 113 1.67 -10.88 -12.66
N GLU A 114 1.75 -12.20 -12.61
CA GLU A 114 0.60 -13.07 -12.87
C GLU A 114 -0.60 -12.74 -11.97
N ILE A 115 -0.37 -12.60 -10.67
CA ILE A 115 -1.44 -12.31 -9.71
C ILE A 115 -2.01 -10.91 -9.92
N TYR A 116 -1.17 -9.89 -9.93
CA TYR A 116 -1.64 -8.51 -9.93
C TYR A 116 -2.09 -8.04 -11.31
N ASN A 117 -1.39 -8.41 -12.39
CA ASN A 117 -1.76 -8.00 -13.73
C ASN A 117 -2.81 -8.93 -14.36
N GLU A 118 -2.65 -10.26 -14.27
CA GLU A 118 -3.53 -11.19 -14.99
C GLU A 118 -4.79 -11.53 -14.17
N ILE A 119 -4.65 -11.72 -12.85
CA ILE A 119 -5.81 -12.06 -12.01
C ILE A 119 -6.56 -10.80 -11.60
N PHE A 120 -5.89 -9.83 -10.97
CA PHE A 120 -6.56 -8.60 -10.49
C PHE A 120 -6.72 -7.52 -11.55
N LYS A 121 -6.12 -7.68 -12.75
CA LYS A 121 -6.19 -6.72 -13.85
C LYS A 121 -5.65 -5.33 -13.50
N ILE A 122 -4.69 -5.26 -12.57
CA ILE A 122 -3.98 -4.04 -12.24
C ILE A 122 -2.84 -3.87 -13.26
N ARG A 123 -2.87 -2.77 -14.00
CA ARG A 123 -1.97 -2.53 -15.12
C ARG A 123 -0.50 -2.45 -14.69
N LEU A 124 0.33 -3.36 -15.20
CA LEU A 124 1.80 -3.25 -15.14
C LEU A 124 2.23 -2.08 -16.04
N ALA A 125 2.78 -1.04 -15.43
CA ALA A 125 3.21 0.20 -16.10
C ALA A 125 4.71 0.24 -16.35
N LEU A 126 5.50 -0.47 -15.55
CA LEU A 126 6.95 -0.59 -15.69
C LEU A 126 7.41 -1.96 -15.21
N ASP A 127 8.34 -2.55 -15.97
CA ASP A 127 9.15 -3.70 -15.58
C ASP A 127 10.59 -3.37 -15.99
N LYS A 128 11.47 -3.15 -15.02
CA LYS A 128 12.83 -2.68 -15.30
C LYS A 128 13.83 -3.24 -14.30
N PHE A 129 14.97 -3.70 -14.81
CA PHE A 129 16.14 -3.98 -13.99
C PHE A 129 16.95 -2.69 -13.75
N ILE A 130 17.22 -2.37 -12.49
CA ILE A 130 18.02 -1.22 -12.08
C ILE A 130 19.44 -1.70 -11.76
N GLU A 131 20.36 -1.42 -12.66
CA GLU A 131 21.77 -1.89 -12.58
C GLU A 131 22.49 -1.45 -11.30
N THR A 132 22.25 -0.19 -10.87
CA THR A 132 22.89 0.36 -9.65
C THR A 132 22.45 -0.34 -8.38
N TRP A 133 21.23 -0.88 -8.35
CA TRP A 133 20.67 -1.62 -7.22
C TRP A 133 20.78 -3.13 -7.41
N LYS A 134 21.07 -3.58 -8.63
CA LYS A 134 21.01 -4.99 -9.05
C LYS A 134 19.68 -5.63 -8.67
N ARG A 135 18.58 -4.90 -8.89
CA ARG A 135 17.23 -5.33 -8.55
C ARG A 135 16.26 -5.05 -9.70
N ARG A 136 15.31 -5.94 -9.90
CA ARG A 136 14.16 -5.73 -10.77
C ARG A 136 13.10 -4.98 -10.01
N ILE A 137 12.50 -3.98 -10.67
CA ILE A 137 11.45 -3.15 -10.10
C ILE A 137 10.25 -3.19 -11.04
N LEU A 138 9.05 -3.38 -10.47
CA LEU A 138 7.80 -3.33 -11.19
C LEU A 138 6.96 -2.17 -10.65
N PHE A 139 6.23 -1.49 -11.54
CA PHE A 139 5.22 -0.50 -11.16
C PHE A 139 3.85 -0.94 -11.66
N PHE A 140 2.92 -1.12 -10.75
CA PHE A 140 1.52 -1.37 -11.05
C PHE A 140 0.70 -0.12 -10.79
N LYS A 141 -0.01 0.38 -11.80
CA LYS A 141 -0.80 1.60 -11.68
C LYS A 141 -2.21 1.27 -11.19
N LEU A 142 -2.54 1.77 -10.01
CA LEU A 142 -3.85 1.61 -9.37
C LEU A 142 -4.48 2.98 -9.13
N ASN A 143 -5.30 3.46 -10.07
CA ASN A 143 -5.92 4.78 -10.04
C ASN A 143 -4.86 5.90 -9.86
N LYS A 144 -4.86 6.57 -8.68
CA LYS A 144 -3.93 7.67 -8.35
C LYS A 144 -2.69 7.21 -7.59
N THR A 145 -2.55 5.91 -7.31
CA THR A 145 -1.47 5.33 -6.52
C THR A 145 -0.73 4.27 -7.34
N ILE A 146 0.51 4.01 -6.99
CA ILE A 146 1.33 2.96 -7.59
C ILE A 146 1.63 1.89 -6.53
N ILE A 147 1.61 0.62 -6.92
CA ILE A 147 2.28 -0.44 -6.18
C ILE A 147 3.67 -0.57 -6.81
N GLU A 148 4.69 -0.18 -6.06
CA GLU A 148 6.09 -0.39 -6.42
C GLU A 148 6.54 -1.73 -5.85
N VAL A 149 6.99 -2.63 -6.71
CA VAL A 149 7.47 -3.94 -6.31
C VAL A 149 8.97 -4.00 -6.51
N ILE A 150 9.69 -4.41 -5.47
CA ILE A 150 11.14 -4.61 -5.51
C ILE A 150 11.43 -6.09 -5.36
N GLU A 151 12.06 -6.70 -6.37
CA GLU A 151 12.48 -8.09 -6.30
C GLU A 151 13.73 -8.22 -5.44
N GLU A 152 13.63 -9.00 -4.35
CA GLU A 152 14.74 -9.38 -3.49
C GLU A 152 15.24 -10.79 -3.87
N LYS A 153 16.55 -10.95 -4.07
CA LYS A 153 17.13 -12.18 -4.63
C LYS A 153 17.40 -13.26 -3.59
N ASP A 154 16.42 -13.72 -2.85
CA ASP A 154 16.55 -14.97 -2.11
C ASP A 154 15.76 -16.08 -2.83
N LYS A 155 16.44 -16.73 -3.80
CA LYS A 155 15.82 -17.65 -4.76
C LYS A 155 15.52 -19.06 -4.23
N ASN A 156 15.77 -19.35 -2.98
CA ASN A 156 15.63 -20.72 -2.46
C ASN A 156 14.41 -20.95 -1.56
N GLU A 157 13.51 -19.97 -1.48
CA GLU A 157 12.39 -20.02 -0.55
C GLU A 157 11.05 -19.99 -1.30
N THR A 158 10.01 -20.45 -0.62
CA THR A 158 8.62 -20.30 -1.05
C THR A 158 8.35 -18.83 -1.42
N PRO A 159 7.59 -18.55 -2.51
CA PRO A 159 7.23 -17.20 -2.88
C PRO A 159 6.63 -16.42 -1.71
N GLU A 160 7.22 -15.27 -1.38
CA GLU A 160 6.83 -14.44 -0.24
C GLU A 160 6.80 -12.97 -0.63
N ASP A 161 5.74 -12.27 -0.18
CA ASP A 161 5.59 -10.83 -0.33
C ASP A 161 5.54 -10.13 1.03
N LYS A 162 6.25 -9.01 1.14
CA LYS A 162 6.30 -8.19 2.36
C LYS A 162 6.06 -6.71 2.04
N LEU A 163 5.35 -6.00 2.90
CA LEU A 163 5.24 -4.54 2.80
C LEU A 163 6.58 -3.89 3.14
N GLY A 164 7.05 -3.00 2.26
CA GLY A 164 8.35 -2.36 2.36
C GLY A 164 8.31 -0.92 2.86
N GLY A 165 7.22 -0.18 2.62
CA GLY A 165 7.11 1.22 3.02
C GLY A 165 6.06 2.00 2.24
N LEU A 166 5.97 3.31 2.54
CA LEU A 166 5.02 4.23 1.93
C LEU A 166 5.73 5.48 1.41
N ALA A 167 5.28 5.99 0.27
CA ALA A 167 5.70 7.29 -0.25
C ALA A 167 4.50 8.23 -0.37
N TRP A 168 4.66 9.45 0.15
CA TRP A 168 3.62 10.47 0.20
C TRP A 168 3.99 11.63 -0.71
N GLU A 169 3.11 11.97 -1.65
CA GLU A 169 3.31 13.12 -2.53
C GLU A 169 3.03 14.43 -1.80
N VAL A 170 3.95 15.37 -1.96
CA VAL A 170 3.81 16.76 -1.50
C VAL A 170 4.04 17.72 -2.66
N GLU A 171 3.54 18.95 -2.52
CA GLU A 171 3.72 19.98 -3.55
C GLU A 171 5.10 20.62 -3.49
N ASP A 172 5.55 20.95 -2.28
CA ASP A 172 6.85 21.57 -2.02
C ASP A 172 7.60 20.75 -0.97
N ILE A 173 8.57 19.99 -1.43
CA ILE A 173 9.35 19.09 -0.56
C ILE A 173 10.31 19.88 0.33
N VAL A 174 10.78 21.07 -0.09
CA VAL A 174 11.66 21.92 0.71
C VAL A 174 10.88 22.47 1.89
N LYS A 175 9.73 23.09 1.62
CA LYS A 175 8.83 23.60 2.67
C LYS A 175 8.41 22.49 3.62
N LYS A 176 8.08 21.29 3.11
CA LYS A 176 7.71 20.13 3.94
C LYS A 176 8.86 19.70 4.84
N ARG A 177 10.10 19.70 4.35
CA ARG A 177 11.29 19.39 5.14
C ARG A 177 11.46 20.38 6.29
N ASP A 178 11.35 21.66 6.01
CA ASP A 178 11.51 22.71 7.02
C ASP A 178 10.44 22.63 8.11
N GLU A 179 9.17 22.37 7.74
CA GLU A 179 8.06 22.14 8.68
C GLU A 179 8.35 20.96 9.63
N LEU A 180 8.86 19.85 9.08
CA LEU A 180 9.15 18.65 9.85
C LEU A 180 10.36 18.83 10.78
N LEU A 181 11.43 19.49 10.30
CA LEU A 181 12.59 19.80 11.12
C LEU A 181 12.22 20.76 12.28
N ALA A 182 11.40 21.76 12.00
CA ALA A 182 10.90 22.69 13.04
C ALA A 182 10.03 21.97 14.08
N SER A 183 9.41 20.84 13.70
CA SER A 183 8.64 19.96 14.61
C SER A 183 9.51 18.89 15.31
N GLY A 184 10.84 18.92 15.15
CA GLY A 184 11.76 17.99 15.78
C GLY A 184 11.82 16.61 15.12
N ILE A 185 11.33 16.47 13.88
CA ILE A 185 11.35 15.20 13.14
C ILE A 185 12.70 15.05 12.43
N ASP A 186 13.39 13.93 12.67
CA ASP A 186 14.62 13.59 11.93
C ASP A 186 14.27 13.13 10.50
N ILE A 187 14.82 13.85 9.53
CA ILE A 187 14.56 13.65 8.11
C ILE A 187 15.84 13.80 7.29
N SER A 188 15.96 13.01 6.22
CA SER A 188 17.14 13.06 5.36
C SER A 188 17.25 14.37 4.58
N GLU A 189 18.41 14.60 3.98
CA GLU A 189 18.55 15.57 2.90
C GLU A 189 17.66 15.21 1.71
N ILE A 190 17.25 16.25 0.96
CA ILE A 190 16.50 16.07 -0.29
C ILE A 190 17.47 15.53 -1.35
N LYS A 191 17.05 14.52 -2.08
CA LYS A 191 17.81 13.87 -3.14
C LYS A 191 16.95 13.72 -4.39
N LYS A 192 17.61 13.54 -5.54
CA LYS A 192 16.92 13.10 -6.76
C LYS A 192 16.39 11.69 -6.55
N GLY A 193 15.14 11.46 -6.90
CA GLY A 193 14.52 10.15 -6.88
C GLY A 193 15.06 9.25 -7.99
N VAL A 194 14.75 7.95 -7.91
CA VAL A 194 15.06 6.98 -8.98
C VAL A 194 14.19 7.23 -10.22
N LYS A 195 12.97 7.66 -10.00
CA LYS A 195 12.08 8.12 -11.06
C LYS A 195 12.55 9.50 -11.53
N GLU A 196 12.67 9.68 -12.84
CA GLU A 196 13.03 10.96 -13.45
C GLU A 196 12.06 12.07 -12.99
N ASN A 197 12.59 13.28 -12.87
CA ASN A 197 11.84 14.47 -12.45
C ASN A 197 11.16 14.29 -11.08
N THR A 198 11.85 13.65 -10.13
CA THR A 198 11.37 13.55 -8.74
C THR A 198 12.45 13.96 -7.75
N LEU A 199 12.00 14.58 -6.66
CA LEU A 199 12.78 14.84 -5.45
C LEU A 199 12.21 13.99 -4.31
N VAL A 200 13.08 13.46 -3.47
CA VAL A 200 12.68 12.56 -2.36
C VAL A 200 13.43 12.89 -1.09
N MET A 201 12.79 12.62 0.06
CA MET A 201 13.41 12.65 1.38
C MET A 201 12.79 11.55 2.26
N THR A 202 13.57 10.99 3.17
CA THR A 202 13.16 9.88 4.06
C THR A 202 12.95 10.39 5.47
N VAL A 203 11.82 10.05 6.07
CA VAL A 203 11.54 10.26 7.49
C VAL A 203 12.22 9.16 8.30
N LYS A 204 13.00 9.53 9.33
CA LYS A 204 13.83 8.58 10.08
C LYS A 204 13.29 8.24 11.47
N CYS A 205 12.30 8.99 11.97
CA CYS A 205 11.70 8.77 13.28
C CYS A 205 10.19 9.02 13.26
N HIS A 206 9.49 8.60 14.32
CA HIS A 206 8.05 8.80 14.52
C HIS A 206 7.15 8.17 13.43
N THR A 207 7.61 7.11 12.77
CA THR A 207 6.88 6.43 11.68
C THR A 207 6.30 5.08 12.09
N HIS A 208 6.34 4.73 13.38
CA HIS A 208 5.88 3.41 13.88
C HIS A 208 6.46 2.23 13.08
N SER A 209 7.79 2.27 12.87
CA SER A 209 8.54 1.26 12.09
C SER A 209 8.14 1.14 10.62
N VAL A 210 7.37 2.09 10.09
CA VAL A 210 7.02 2.12 8.66
C VAL A 210 8.05 2.96 7.90
N PRO A 211 8.85 2.38 6.97
CA PRO A 211 9.69 3.15 6.09
C PRO A 211 8.86 4.17 5.32
N THR A 212 9.16 5.45 5.52
CA THR A 212 8.32 6.55 5.03
C THR A 212 9.15 7.53 4.21
N LEU A 213 8.66 7.85 3.03
CA LEU A 213 9.28 8.74 2.08
C LEU A 213 8.30 9.88 1.73
N PHE A 214 8.81 11.10 1.58
CA PHE A 214 8.11 12.15 0.86
C PHE A 214 8.68 12.28 -0.55
N ILE A 215 7.80 12.54 -1.52
CA ILE A 215 8.15 12.70 -2.93
C ILE A 215 7.47 13.93 -3.51
N GLN A 216 8.22 14.69 -4.31
CA GLN A 216 7.70 15.75 -5.17
C GLN A 216 8.00 15.39 -6.63
N HIS A 217 6.99 15.50 -7.49
CA HIS A 217 7.16 15.45 -8.95
C HIS A 217 7.45 16.86 -9.46
N VAL A 218 8.59 17.05 -10.15
CA VAL A 218 9.07 18.35 -10.67
C VAL A 218 9.05 18.40 -12.18
#